data_03da11801a256b268cecf13d7c171ac4
#
_entry.id   03da11801a256b268cecf13d7c171ac4
#
_cell.length_a   1.000
_cell.length_b   1.000
_cell.length_c   1.000
_cell.angle_alpha   90.00
_cell.angle_beta   90.00
_cell.angle_gamma   90.00
#
_symmetry.space_group_name_H-M   'P 1'
#
loop_
_entity.id
_entity.type
_entity.pdbx_description
1 polymer ?
#
loop_
_entity_poly.entity_id
_entity_poly.type
_entity_poly.pdbx_seq_one_letter_code
_entity_poly.pdbx_strand_id
1 'polypeptide(L)'
;MSYLNDLTIIIVTYRTNKEILFNCIDSIDSNVKILIVENSSDNEFKSDLEKKYSNISVILANKNLGYGAGNNLGFKNIKTRYGLVTNPDVVHQDDFFIQLKNYLNPDFEFSLIGPSYYN
;
A
#
# COMPACT_ATOMS: atom_id res chain seq x y z
N MET A 1 -1.61 -19.22 -10.59
CA MET A 1 -1.24 -17.80 -10.43
C MET A 1 -1.34 -17.42 -8.98
N SER A 2 -0.33 -16.76 -8.46
CA SER A 2 -0.32 -16.36 -7.07
C SER A 2 -1.36 -15.26 -6.80
N TYR A 3 -2.11 -15.37 -5.68
CA TYR A 3 -3.03 -14.31 -5.27
C TYR A 3 -2.31 -12.99 -5.02
N LEU A 4 -1.01 -13.04 -4.73
CA LEU A 4 -0.19 -11.84 -4.50
C LEU A 4 -0.14 -10.94 -5.74
N ASN A 5 -0.25 -11.52 -6.92
CA ASN A 5 -0.28 -10.75 -8.17
C ASN A 5 -1.58 -9.98 -8.36
N ASP A 6 -2.61 -10.33 -7.59
CA ASP A 6 -3.93 -9.71 -7.69
C ASP A 6 -4.23 -8.81 -6.49
N LEU A 7 -3.18 -8.43 -5.76
CA LEU A 7 -3.26 -7.61 -4.56
C LEU A 7 -2.44 -6.34 -4.75
N THR A 8 -3.01 -5.21 -4.38
CA THR A 8 -2.28 -3.95 -4.26
C THR A 8 -2.41 -3.44 -2.83
N ILE A 9 -1.30 -3.08 -2.22
CA ILE A 9 -1.30 -2.43 -0.91
C ILE A 9 -1.31 -0.93 -1.12
N ILE A 10 -2.21 -0.23 -0.44
CA ILE A 10 -2.34 1.22 -0.50
C ILE A 10 -1.81 1.80 0.79
N ILE A 11 -0.87 2.73 0.67
CA ILE A 11 -0.26 3.44 1.80
C ILE A 11 -0.43 4.92 1.55
N VAL A 12 -1.10 5.63 2.47
CA VAL A 12 -1.21 7.09 2.42
C VAL A 12 -0.10 7.68 3.28
N THR A 13 0.68 8.58 2.69
CA THR A 13 1.79 9.25 3.37
C THR A 13 1.59 10.75 3.36
N TYR A 14 2.16 11.43 4.36
CA TYR A 14 2.26 12.88 4.39
C TYR A 14 3.55 13.23 5.11
N ARG A 15 4.57 13.56 4.34
CA ARG A 15 5.91 13.90 4.86
C ARG A 15 6.41 12.85 5.85
N THR A 16 6.09 11.59 5.57
CA THR A 16 6.40 10.46 6.44
C THR A 16 7.92 10.25 6.52
N ASN A 17 8.41 9.94 7.71
CA ASN A 17 9.82 9.60 7.91
C ASN A 17 10.20 8.44 7.01
N LYS A 18 11.27 8.63 6.22
CA LYS A 18 11.67 7.64 5.21
C LYS A 18 12.09 6.31 5.83
N GLU A 19 12.79 6.33 6.96
CA GLU A 19 13.23 5.10 7.60
C GLU A 19 12.04 4.26 8.07
N ILE A 20 11.05 4.91 8.69
CA ILE A 20 9.82 4.24 9.13
C ILE A 20 9.09 3.65 7.93
N LEU A 21 8.96 4.42 6.86
CA LEU A 21 8.30 3.97 5.65
C LEU A 21 9.04 2.80 5.00
N PHE A 22 10.37 2.85 4.93
CA PHE A 22 11.16 1.77 4.37
C PHE A 22 11.00 0.48 5.17
N ASN A 23 10.93 0.56 6.50
CA ASN A 23 10.69 -0.62 7.33
C ASN A 23 9.32 -1.24 7.03
N CYS A 24 8.31 -0.42 6.81
CA CYS A 24 6.99 -0.90 6.39
C CYS A 24 7.08 -1.60 5.03
N ILE A 25 7.66 -0.94 4.03
CA ILE A 25 7.77 -1.48 2.68
C ILE A 25 8.57 -2.77 2.66
N ASP A 26 9.69 -2.82 3.39
CA ASP A 26 10.56 -3.99 3.41
C ASP A 26 9.90 -5.19 4.10
N SER A 27 8.84 -4.97 4.88
CA SER A 27 8.05 -6.05 5.49
C SER A 27 7.00 -6.62 4.53
N ILE A 28 6.80 -6.00 3.38
CA ILE A 28 5.82 -6.43 2.38
C ILE A 28 6.52 -7.32 1.35
N ASP A 29 5.85 -8.41 0.98
CA ASP A 29 6.37 -9.31 -0.06
C ASP A 29 6.65 -8.53 -1.34
N SER A 30 7.84 -8.72 -1.92
CA SER A 30 8.29 -7.96 -3.08
C SER A 30 7.48 -8.24 -4.36
N ASN A 31 6.67 -9.29 -4.37
CA ASN A 31 5.78 -9.60 -5.49
C ASN A 31 4.46 -8.84 -5.42
N VAL A 32 4.18 -8.17 -4.31
CA VAL A 32 2.94 -7.41 -4.11
C VAL A 32 3.13 -6.00 -4.63
N LYS A 33 2.16 -5.51 -5.39
CA LYS A 33 2.14 -4.13 -5.84
C LYS A 33 1.81 -3.20 -4.69
N ILE A 34 2.53 -2.08 -4.61
CA ILE A 34 2.30 -1.05 -3.60
C ILE A 34 1.98 0.26 -4.31
N LEU A 35 0.87 0.85 -3.93
CA LEU A 35 0.50 2.19 -4.39
C LEU A 35 0.58 3.14 -3.20
N ILE A 36 1.47 4.11 -3.28
CA ILE A 36 1.61 5.13 -2.25
C ILE A 36 0.91 6.39 -2.74
N VAL A 37 0.02 6.94 -1.90
CA VAL A 37 -0.58 8.24 -2.14
C VAL A 37 0.09 9.23 -1.20
N GLU A 38 0.96 10.07 -1.75
CA GLU A 38 1.65 11.10 -0.97
C GLU A 38 0.82 12.38 -1.00
N ASN A 39 0.39 12.84 0.16
CA ASN A 39 -0.48 14.02 0.31
C ASN A 39 0.31 15.34 0.22
N SER A 40 1.17 15.43 -0.80
CA SER A 40 1.96 16.62 -1.08
C SER A 40 2.34 16.65 -2.56
N SER A 41 3.19 17.61 -2.94
CA SER A 41 3.73 17.72 -4.30
C SER A 41 5.20 17.34 -4.37
N ASP A 42 5.66 16.45 -3.48
CA ASP A 42 7.07 16.10 -3.34
C ASP A 42 7.52 15.15 -4.46
N ASN A 43 7.99 15.72 -5.57
CA ASN A 43 8.46 14.97 -6.73
C ASN A 43 9.71 14.14 -6.43
N GLU A 44 10.57 14.63 -5.54
CA GLU A 44 11.79 13.90 -5.15
C GLU A 44 11.43 12.63 -4.40
N PHE A 45 10.49 12.71 -3.47
CA PHE A 45 9.98 11.54 -2.76
C PHE A 45 9.47 10.48 -3.73
N LYS A 46 8.65 10.89 -4.69
CA LYS A 46 8.12 9.97 -5.72
C LYS A 46 9.24 9.33 -6.51
N SER A 47 10.16 10.12 -7.00
CA SER A 47 11.27 9.65 -7.83
C SER A 47 12.16 8.66 -7.04
N ASP A 48 12.48 9.00 -5.79
CA ASP A 48 13.34 8.16 -4.95
C ASP A 48 12.72 6.79 -4.69
N LEU A 49 11.43 6.76 -4.36
CA LEU A 49 10.74 5.51 -4.07
C LEU A 49 10.58 4.64 -5.31
N GLU A 50 10.20 5.24 -6.42
CA GLU A 50 10.00 4.48 -7.66
C GLU A 50 11.31 3.93 -8.23
N LYS A 51 12.43 4.58 -7.93
CA LYS A 51 13.75 4.07 -8.29
C LYS A 51 14.24 2.96 -7.36
N LYS A 52 13.94 3.09 -6.07
CA LYS A 52 14.42 2.13 -5.06
C LYS A 52 13.64 0.82 -5.11
N TYR A 53 12.35 0.86 -5.42
CA TYR A 53 11.47 -0.31 -5.37
C TYR A 53 10.73 -0.46 -6.69
N SER A 54 10.92 -1.60 -7.35
CA SER A 54 10.29 -1.86 -8.67
C SER A 54 8.79 -2.12 -8.57
N ASN A 55 8.29 -2.48 -7.39
CA ASN A 55 6.88 -2.80 -7.15
C ASN A 55 6.07 -1.61 -6.63
N ILE A 56 6.67 -0.41 -6.56
CA ILE A 56 6.01 0.78 -6.03
C ILE A 56 5.65 1.75 -7.14
N SER A 57 4.43 2.29 -7.07
CA SER A 57 4.01 3.47 -7.81
C SER A 57 3.56 4.53 -6.80
N VAL A 58 3.87 5.78 -7.07
CA VAL A 58 3.50 6.90 -6.18
C VAL A 58 2.60 7.86 -6.93
N ILE A 59 1.47 8.22 -6.32
CA ILE A 59 0.58 9.29 -6.78
C ILE A 59 0.81 10.49 -5.86
N LEU A 60 1.08 11.65 -6.44
CA LEU A 60 1.16 12.90 -5.71
C LEU A 60 -0.22 13.55 -5.72
N ALA A 61 -0.82 13.72 -4.54
CA ALA A 61 -2.14 14.34 -4.43
C ALA A 61 -2.09 15.86 -4.63
N ASN A 62 -0.90 16.45 -4.56
CA ASN A 62 -0.61 17.88 -4.73
C ASN A 62 -1.19 18.76 -3.63
N LYS A 63 -1.80 18.18 -2.63
CA LYS A 63 -2.27 18.85 -1.39
C LYS A 63 -2.56 17.78 -0.36
N ASN A 64 -2.69 18.17 0.89
CA ASN A 64 -3.05 17.24 1.95
C ASN A 64 -4.56 16.98 1.94
N LEU A 65 -4.95 15.84 1.37
CA LEU A 65 -6.36 15.42 1.30
C LEU A 65 -6.86 14.80 2.60
N GLY A 66 -5.95 14.46 3.52
CA GLY A 66 -6.25 13.65 4.68
C GLY A 66 -6.19 12.16 4.36
N TYR A 67 -6.36 11.34 5.39
CA TYR A 67 -6.19 9.89 5.28
C TYR A 67 -7.29 9.23 4.45
N GLY A 68 -8.55 9.55 4.75
CA GLY A 68 -9.69 8.91 4.07
C GLY A 68 -9.74 9.22 2.59
N ALA A 69 -9.60 10.50 2.22
CA ALA A 69 -9.61 10.90 0.81
C ALA A 69 -8.38 10.39 0.08
N GLY A 70 -7.23 10.29 0.77
CA GLY A 70 -6.02 9.68 0.21
C GLY A 70 -6.25 8.21 -0.13
N ASN A 71 -6.86 7.46 0.77
CA ASN A 71 -7.19 6.06 0.52
C ASN A 71 -8.18 5.91 -0.64
N ASN A 72 -9.19 6.78 -0.71
CA ASN A 72 -10.14 6.76 -1.83
C ASN A 72 -9.44 7.02 -3.16
N LEU A 73 -8.52 7.95 -3.20
CA LEU A 73 -7.73 8.21 -4.40
C LEU A 73 -6.91 6.98 -4.80
N GLY A 74 -6.33 6.30 -3.81
CA GLY A 74 -5.61 5.05 -4.05
C GLY A 74 -6.51 3.99 -4.66
N PHE A 75 -7.68 3.76 -4.07
CA PHE A 75 -8.62 2.75 -4.58
C PHE A 75 -9.09 3.02 -6.00
N LYS A 76 -9.23 4.26 -6.39
CA LYS A 76 -9.61 4.60 -7.77
C LYS A 76 -8.54 4.23 -8.78
N ASN A 77 -7.31 4.02 -8.34
CA ASN A 77 -6.17 3.83 -9.22
C ASN A 77 -5.57 2.44 -9.17
N ILE A 78 -6.09 1.53 -8.34
CA ILE A 78 -5.62 0.14 -8.38
C ILE A 78 -6.24 -0.59 -9.57
N LYS A 79 -5.48 -1.56 -10.08
CA LYS A 79 -5.91 -2.39 -11.22
C LYS A 79 -6.00 -3.85 -10.84
N THR A 80 -5.72 -4.16 -9.58
CA THR A 80 -5.82 -5.52 -9.06
C THR A 80 -7.19 -5.75 -8.45
N ARG A 81 -7.54 -7.02 -8.26
CA ARG A 81 -8.82 -7.43 -7.72
C ARG A 81 -8.99 -7.04 -6.25
N TYR A 82 -7.90 -7.07 -5.49
CA TYR A 82 -7.91 -6.78 -4.07
C TYR A 82 -7.06 -5.57 -3.76
N GLY A 83 -7.53 -4.77 -2.81
CA GLY A 83 -6.77 -3.66 -2.24
C GLY A 83 -6.71 -3.80 -0.72
N LEU A 84 -5.52 -3.65 -0.16
CA LEU A 84 -5.30 -3.68 1.29
C LEU A 84 -4.70 -2.34 1.72
N VAL A 85 -5.39 -1.67 2.65
CA VAL A 85 -4.89 -0.43 3.22
C VAL A 85 -3.99 -0.75 4.40
N THR A 86 -2.82 -0.15 4.46
CA THR A 86 -1.95 -0.23 5.63
C THR A 86 -1.38 1.15 5.94
N ASN A 87 -1.11 1.39 7.22
CA ASN A 87 -0.46 2.63 7.64
C ASN A 87 1.05 2.55 7.39
N PRO A 88 1.72 3.70 7.14
CA PRO A 88 3.13 3.69 6.77
C PRO A 88 4.08 3.26 7.90
N ASP A 89 3.59 3.18 9.14
CA ASP A 89 4.40 2.76 10.30
C ASP A 89 4.21 1.29 10.68
N VAL A 90 3.41 0.55 9.92
CA VAL A 90 3.15 -0.88 10.21
C VAL A 90 4.24 -1.74 9.61
N VAL A 91 4.75 -2.67 10.42
CA VAL A 91 5.66 -3.73 9.96
C VAL A 91 4.90 -5.04 10.00
N HIS A 92 4.77 -5.68 8.84
CA HIS A 92 4.03 -6.93 8.72
C HIS A 92 4.88 -8.11 9.14
N GLN A 93 4.27 -9.07 9.85
CA GLN A 93 4.96 -10.29 10.26
C GLN A 93 5.22 -11.19 9.04
N ASP A 94 6.23 -12.04 9.15
CA ASP A 94 6.69 -12.87 8.04
C ASP A 94 5.60 -13.73 7.42
N ASP A 95 4.63 -14.20 8.23
CA ASP A 95 3.55 -15.06 7.76
C ASP A 95 2.28 -14.30 7.37
N PHE A 96 2.31 -12.96 7.44
CA PHE A 96 1.11 -12.15 7.19
C PHE A 96 0.47 -12.46 5.84
N PHE A 97 1.27 -12.52 4.78
CA PHE A 97 0.75 -12.73 3.43
C PHE A 97 0.28 -14.16 3.21
N ILE A 98 0.84 -15.12 3.95
CA ILE A 98 0.36 -16.51 3.93
C ILE A 98 -1.01 -16.59 4.57
N GLN A 99 -1.20 -15.93 5.71
CA GLN A 99 -2.47 -15.91 6.40
C GLN A 99 -3.55 -15.13 5.65
N LEU A 100 -3.16 -14.05 5.00
CA LEU A 100 -4.09 -13.22 4.23
C LEU A 100 -4.79 -14.02 3.15
N LYS A 101 -4.11 -14.97 2.54
CA LYS A 101 -4.67 -15.85 1.51
C LYS A 101 -5.97 -16.51 1.99
N ASN A 102 -6.07 -16.83 3.27
CA ASN A 102 -7.24 -17.51 3.83
C ASN A 102 -8.48 -16.60 3.88
N TYR A 103 -8.28 -15.30 3.80
CA TYR A 103 -9.36 -14.31 3.83
C TYR A 103 -9.77 -13.82 2.47
N LEU A 104 -8.98 -14.09 1.43
CA LEU A 104 -9.29 -13.64 0.08
C LEU A 104 -10.24 -14.65 -0.56
N ASN A 105 -11.39 -14.15 -0.99
CA ASN A 105 -12.42 -14.98 -1.62
C ASN A 105 -12.40 -14.73 -3.13
N PRO A 106 -12.11 -15.74 -3.97
CA PRO A 106 -12.06 -15.56 -5.41
C PRO A 106 -13.40 -15.22 -6.04
N ASP A 107 -14.50 -15.44 -5.31
CA ASP A 107 -15.84 -15.10 -5.81
C ASP A 107 -16.17 -13.62 -5.70
N PHE A 108 -15.41 -12.85 -4.92
CA PHE A 108 -15.61 -11.40 -4.85
C PHE A 108 -14.87 -10.71 -5.99
N GLU A 109 -15.54 -9.74 -6.61
CA GLU A 109 -14.92 -8.93 -7.67
C GLU A 109 -13.93 -7.94 -7.11
N PHE A 110 -14.22 -7.40 -5.93
CA PHE A 110 -13.36 -6.41 -5.27
C PHE A 110 -13.65 -6.44 -3.77
N SER A 111 -12.60 -6.36 -2.98
CA SER A 111 -12.73 -6.32 -1.52
C SER A 111 -11.76 -5.32 -0.92
N LEU A 112 -12.25 -4.55 0.04
CA LEU A 112 -11.46 -3.67 0.88
C LEU A 112 -11.15 -4.43 2.17
N ILE A 113 -9.85 -4.56 2.47
CA ILE A 113 -9.39 -5.27 3.67
C ILE A 113 -8.48 -4.32 4.44
N GLY A 114 -8.75 -4.19 5.73
CA GLY A 114 -7.88 -3.46 6.64
C GLY A 114 -7.38 -4.40 7.72
N PRO A 115 -6.10 -4.34 8.08
CA PRO A 115 -5.59 -5.16 9.17
C PRO A 115 -6.16 -4.72 10.51
N SER A 116 -6.33 -5.68 11.44
CA SER A 116 -6.71 -5.37 12.81
C SER A 116 -5.47 -5.04 13.62
N TYR A 117 -5.58 -4.03 14.46
CA TYR A 117 -4.51 -3.63 15.36
C TYR A 117 -4.90 -3.94 16.79
N TYR A 118 -3.96 -4.50 17.53
CA TYR A 118 -4.12 -4.76 18.95
C TYR A 118 -3.19 -3.82 19.72
N ASN A 119 -3.76 -3.08 20.62
CA ASN A 119 -3.00 -2.21 21.51
C ASN A 119 -2.58 -2.96 22.77
#